data_1212826ec9eaa264daea67178791a0a7
#
_entry.id   1212826ec9eaa264daea67178791a0a7
#
_cell.length_a   1.000
_cell.length_b   1.000
_cell.length_c   1.000
_cell.angle_alpha   90.00
_cell.angle_beta   90.00
_cell.angle_gamma   90.00
#
_symmetry.space_group_name_H-M   'P 1'
#
loop_
_entity.id
_entity.type
_entity.pdbx_description
1 polymer ?
#
loop_
_entity_poly.entity_id
_entity_poly.type
_entity_poly.pdbx_seq_one_letter_code
_entity_poly.pdbx_strand_id
1 'polypeptide(L)'
;MLKTSETLFMIHNMPDWVTIQEAVDITTEAIKQKTIKQKVTPGDIYRYALSGNILLSVYFQSPVILKKIQTFNGKIKFRKFEGRLLDKLCMLDRNGFIDEKNLILCTEGKYIFPVQQIIDTTLMGYEYVLIQRILARELHFPSPVTGAKETSYGITVKLSGSLFQVFEKMTWKKRAENQIALLPENTAPDLMSQLTEATVFR
;
A
#
# COMPACT_ATOMS: atom_id res chain seq x y z
N MET A 1 -11.97 -29.96 34.39
CA MET A 1 -11.51 -30.43 33.10
C MET A 1 -12.54 -30.10 32.03
N LEU A 2 -12.77 -28.79 31.72
CA LEU A 2 -13.81 -28.32 30.78
C LEU A 2 -13.48 -26.88 30.32
N LYS A 3 -12.29 -26.63 29.82
CA LYS A 3 -11.90 -25.31 29.24
C LYS A 3 -11.20 -25.38 27.88
N THR A 4 -10.95 -26.60 27.38
CA THR A 4 -10.21 -26.76 26.10
C THR A 4 -11.12 -26.70 24.88
N SER A 5 -12.42 -27.01 25.01
CA SER A 5 -13.32 -27.07 23.87
C SER A 5 -13.85 -25.69 23.44
N GLU A 6 -14.08 -24.77 24.36
CA GLU A 6 -14.58 -23.43 24.05
C GLU A 6 -13.49 -22.56 23.37
N THR A 7 -12.23 -22.70 23.81
CA THR A 7 -11.11 -21.99 23.19
C THR A 7 -10.82 -22.51 21.77
N LEU A 8 -10.98 -23.83 21.54
CA LEU A 8 -10.85 -24.42 20.20
C LEU A 8 -12.01 -24.01 19.28
N PHE A 9 -13.21 -23.87 19.83
CA PHE A 9 -14.39 -23.45 19.06
C PHE A 9 -14.30 -21.99 18.60
N MET A 10 -13.75 -21.10 19.44
CA MET A 10 -13.48 -19.72 19.04
C MET A 10 -12.44 -19.60 17.92
N ILE A 11 -11.38 -20.42 17.93
CA ILE A 11 -10.35 -20.43 16.89
C ILE A 11 -10.92 -20.89 15.54
N HIS A 12 -11.90 -21.79 15.51
CA HIS A 12 -12.53 -22.29 14.28
C HIS A 12 -13.50 -21.29 13.62
N ASN A 13 -13.98 -20.30 14.36
CA ASN A 13 -14.94 -19.30 13.88
C ASN A 13 -14.35 -17.88 13.75
N MET A 14 -13.05 -17.71 13.96
CA MET A 14 -12.44 -16.41 13.68
C MET A 14 -12.40 -16.17 12.17
N PRO A 15 -12.83 -15.00 11.70
CA PRO A 15 -12.67 -14.65 10.29
C PRO A 15 -11.17 -14.63 9.95
N ASP A 16 -10.86 -14.91 8.68
CA ASP A 16 -9.48 -14.92 8.19
C ASP A 16 -8.78 -13.55 8.35
N TRP A 17 -9.54 -12.51 8.63
CA TRP A 17 -9.06 -11.15 8.89
C TRP A 17 -9.96 -10.46 9.92
N VAL A 18 -9.39 -9.50 10.64
CA VAL A 18 -10.08 -8.65 11.61
C VAL A 18 -9.71 -7.19 11.35
N THR A 19 -10.58 -6.29 11.72
CA THR A 19 -10.29 -4.85 11.70
C THR A 19 -9.24 -4.50 12.75
N ILE A 20 -8.61 -3.32 12.61
CA ILE A 20 -7.63 -2.84 13.61
C ILE A 20 -8.27 -2.74 15.00
N GLN A 21 -9.54 -2.29 15.10
CA GLN A 21 -10.22 -2.19 16.38
C GLN A 21 -10.51 -3.56 16.98
N GLU A 22 -10.98 -4.51 16.22
CA GLU A 22 -11.18 -5.89 16.67
C GLU A 22 -9.86 -6.53 17.12
N ALA A 23 -8.77 -6.30 16.39
CA ALA A 23 -7.44 -6.76 16.80
C ALA A 23 -7.01 -6.17 18.15
N VAL A 24 -7.28 -4.89 18.40
CA VAL A 24 -7.05 -4.23 19.68
C VAL A 24 -7.88 -4.90 20.79
N ASP A 25 -9.16 -5.15 20.55
CA ASP A 25 -10.07 -5.72 21.54
C ASP A 25 -9.68 -7.17 21.88
N ILE A 26 -9.42 -7.99 20.87
CA ILE A 26 -8.96 -9.38 21.04
C ILE A 26 -7.64 -9.43 21.83
N THR A 27 -6.68 -8.60 21.44
CA THR A 27 -5.36 -8.59 22.09
C THR A 27 -5.45 -8.09 23.53
N THR A 28 -6.26 -7.06 23.78
CA THR A 28 -6.49 -6.52 25.13
C THR A 28 -7.11 -7.57 26.02
N GLU A 29 -8.10 -8.33 25.53
CA GLU A 29 -8.74 -9.39 26.30
C GLU A 29 -7.77 -10.55 26.61
N ALA A 30 -6.98 -10.96 25.63
CA ALA A 30 -5.96 -11.99 25.83
C ALA A 30 -4.88 -11.58 26.86
N ILE A 31 -4.53 -10.29 26.93
CA ILE A 31 -3.57 -9.76 27.91
C ILE A 31 -4.19 -9.69 29.31
N LYS A 32 -5.44 -9.28 29.45
CA LYS A 32 -6.16 -9.25 30.74
C LYS A 32 -6.16 -10.63 31.44
N GLN A 33 -6.33 -11.70 30.66
CA GLN A 33 -6.28 -13.08 31.18
C GLN A 33 -4.89 -13.44 31.74
N LYS A 34 -3.83 -12.72 31.36
CA LYS A 34 -2.45 -12.94 31.84
C LYS A 34 -2.04 -12.01 32.99
N THR A 35 -3.00 -11.36 33.68
CA THR A 35 -2.76 -10.48 34.83
C THR A 35 -1.96 -9.21 34.51
N ILE A 36 -1.80 -8.84 33.26
CA ILE A 36 -1.09 -7.61 32.84
C ILE A 36 -2.13 -6.51 32.61
N LYS A 37 -2.04 -5.40 33.32
CA LYS A 37 -2.95 -4.23 33.17
C LYS A 37 -2.60 -3.33 31.99
N GLN A 38 -2.00 -3.85 30.94
CA GLN A 38 -1.64 -3.06 29.78
C GLN A 38 -2.79 -3.02 28.79
N LYS A 39 -3.20 -1.81 28.38
CA LYS A 39 -4.20 -1.61 27.32
C LYS A 39 -3.48 -1.50 25.99
N VAL A 40 -3.85 -2.33 25.03
CA VAL A 40 -3.37 -2.23 23.65
C VAL A 40 -4.10 -1.09 22.94
N THR A 41 -3.41 -0.41 22.06
CA THR A 41 -3.94 0.72 21.26
C THR A 41 -3.82 0.39 19.75
N PRO A 42 -4.58 1.08 18.88
CA PRO A 42 -4.38 0.98 17.44
C PRO A 42 -2.92 1.28 17.03
N GLY A 43 -2.28 2.24 17.70
CA GLY A 43 -0.87 2.57 17.50
C GLY A 43 0.07 1.40 17.73
N ASP A 44 -0.22 0.52 18.68
CA ASP A 44 0.59 -0.67 18.93
C ASP A 44 0.45 -1.67 17.79
N ILE A 45 -0.76 -1.86 17.26
CA ILE A 45 -1.00 -2.71 16.08
C ILE A 45 -0.21 -2.19 14.88
N TYR A 46 -0.24 -0.89 14.61
CA TYR A 46 0.54 -0.29 13.50
C TYR A 46 2.06 -0.44 13.71
N ARG A 47 2.58 -0.29 14.94
CA ARG A 47 4.00 -0.52 15.23
C ARG A 47 4.40 -1.97 14.96
N TYR A 48 3.59 -2.94 15.39
CA TYR A 48 3.84 -4.36 15.13
C TYR A 48 3.81 -4.68 13.63
N ALA A 49 2.92 -4.06 12.88
CA ALA A 49 2.86 -4.21 11.43
C ALA A 49 4.11 -3.63 10.75
N LEU A 50 4.51 -2.40 11.10
CA LEU A 50 5.70 -1.74 10.54
C LEU A 50 7.00 -2.47 10.90
N SER A 51 7.02 -3.19 12.01
CA SER A 51 8.17 -4.05 12.40
C SER A 51 8.09 -5.47 11.82
N GLY A 52 7.06 -5.78 11.02
CA GLY A 52 6.90 -7.08 10.36
C GLY A 52 6.41 -8.21 11.28
N ASN A 53 5.93 -7.89 12.48
CA ASN A 53 5.46 -8.90 13.43
C ASN A 53 4.01 -9.35 13.19
N ILE A 54 3.22 -8.52 12.49
CA ILE A 54 1.88 -8.87 12.05
C ILE A 54 1.70 -8.48 10.59
N LEU A 55 0.84 -9.21 9.90
CA LEU A 55 0.47 -8.94 8.52
C LEU A 55 -0.74 -8.01 8.48
N LEU A 56 -0.69 -7.00 7.63
CA LEU A 56 -1.85 -6.17 7.33
C LEU A 56 -2.42 -6.54 5.98
N SER A 57 -3.73 -6.33 5.83
CA SER A 57 -4.41 -6.47 4.55
C SER A 57 -5.05 -5.15 4.16
N VAL A 58 -5.13 -4.90 2.86
CA VAL A 58 -5.81 -3.74 2.29
C VAL A 58 -7.21 -4.16 1.87
N TYR A 59 -8.22 -3.41 2.30
CA TYR A 59 -9.58 -3.55 1.82
C TYR A 59 -9.80 -2.60 0.63
N PHE A 60 -10.14 -3.17 -0.51
CA PHE A 60 -10.44 -2.44 -1.73
C PHE A 60 -11.96 -2.28 -1.87
N GLN A 61 -12.44 -1.05 -1.75
CA GLN A 61 -13.87 -0.73 -1.90
C GLN A 61 -14.35 -0.83 -3.36
N SER A 62 -13.44 -0.73 -4.31
CA SER A 62 -13.72 -0.83 -5.75
C SER A 62 -12.80 -1.89 -6.39
N PRO A 63 -13.22 -2.48 -7.52
CA PRO A 63 -12.38 -3.41 -8.23
C PRO A 63 -11.03 -2.81 -8.61
N VAL A 64 -9.98 -3.52 -8.31
CA VAL A 64 -8.60 -3.16 -8.65
C VAL A 64 -8.03 -4.12 -9.69
N ILE A 65 -6.95 -3.71 -10.30
CA ILE A 65 -6.20 -4.49 -11.28
C ILE A 65 -4.81 -4.72 -10.71
N LEU A 66 -4.35 -5.95 -10.79
CA LEU A 66 -3.04 -6.34 -10.28
C LEU A 66 -2.12 -6.71 -11.43
N LYS A 67 -0.84 -6.38 -11.29
CA LYS A 67 0.21 -6.84 -12.20
C LYS A 67 1.38 -7.36 -11.39
N LYS A 68 1.84 -8.56 -11.73
CA LYS A 68 2.92 -9.23 -11.00
C LYS A 68 4.21 -8.43 -11.08
N ILE A 69 4.87 -8.23 -9.94
CA ILE A 69 6.16 -7.55 -9.82
C ILE A 69 7.26 -8.55 -10.13
N GLN A 70 8.23 -8.16 -10.96
CA GLN A 70 9.43 -8.96 -11.18
C GLN A 70 10.36 -8.87 -9.98
N THR A 71 10.81 -10.03 -9.53
CA THR A 71 11.82 -10.14 -8.50
C THR A 71 13.05 -10.90 -9.02
N PHE A 72 14.22 -10.51 -8.56
CA PHE A 72 15.47 -11.21 -8.82
C PHE A 72 16.19 -11.42 -7.49
N ASN A 73 16.49 -12.67 -7.16
CA ASN A 73 17.09 -13.05 -5.86
C ASN A 73 16.33 -12.45 -4.66
N GLY A 74 14.99 -12.51 -4.69
CA GLY A 74 14.11 -11.98 -3.64
C GLY A 74 14.03 -10.45 -3.58
N LYS A 75 14.71 -9.72 -4.46
CA LYS A 75 14.66 -8.25 -4.54
C LYS A 75 13.80 -7.80 -5.70
N ILE A 76 13.06 -6.72 -5.48
CA ILE A 76 12.25 -6.08 -6.54
C ILE A 76 13.17 -5.52 -7.61
N LYS A 77 12.80 -5.78 -8.88
CA LYS A 77 13.52 -5.29 -10.03
C LYS A 77 12.97 -3.93 -10.48
N PHE A 78 13.88 -3.00 -10.71
CA PHE A 78 13.58 -1.67 -11.29
C PHE A 78 14.19 -1.54 -12.67
N ARG A 79 13.62 -0.66 -13.46
CA ARG A 79 14.22 -0.20 -14.71
C ARG A 79 14.12 1.32 -14.82
N LYS A 80 15.07 1.93 -15.52
CA LYS A 80 14.99 3.32 -15.91
C LYS A 80 13.85 3.50 -16.91
N PHE A 81 13.05 4.52 -16.70
CA PHE A 81 11.98 4.90 -17.61
C PHE A 81 12.49 6.03 -18.53
N GLU A 82 12.54 5.75 -19.80
CA GLU A 82 12.89 6.70 -20.83
C GLU A 82 11.65 7.01 -21.66
N GLY A 83 11.18 8.24 -21.61
CA GLY A 83 9.96 8.69 -22.25
C GLY A 83 9.94 10.20 -22.35
N ARG A 84 8.98 10.73 -23.10
CA ARG A 84 8.72 12.16 -23.18
C ARG A 84 8.28 12.69 -21.82
N LEU A 85 8.29 14.01 -21.63
CA LEU A 85 7.93 14.65 -20.38
C LEU A 85 6.53 14.21 -19.87
N LEU A 86 5.55 14.17 -20.78
CA LEU A 86 4.19 13.71 -20.44
C LEU A 86 4.16 12.23 -20.03
N ASP A 87 4.90 11.38 -20.71
CA ASP A 87 4.99 9.96 -20.36
C ASP A 87 5.60 9.78 -18.96
N LYS A 88 6.66 10.54 -18.67
CA LYS A 88 7.29 10.56 -17.34
C LYS A 88 6.30 11.05 -16.26
N LEU A 89 5.58 12.15 -16.52
CA LEU A 89 4.58 12.68 -15.61
C LEU A 89 3.50 11.64 -15.28
N CYS A 90 3.05 10.89 -16.27
CA CYS A 90 2.00 9.88 -16.06
C CYS A 90 2.51 8.56 -15.46
N MET A 91 3.74 8.18 -15.69
CA MET A 91 4.29 6.88 -15.31
C MET A 91 5.08 6.91 -14.00
N LEU A 92 5.70 8.03 -13.67
CA LEU A 92 6.42 8.20 -12.42
C LEU A 92 5.47 8.65 -11.30
N ASP A 93 5.85 8.43 -10.07
CA ASP A 93 5.24 9.13 -8.96
C ASP A 93 5.76 10.57 -8.90
N ARG A 94 5.12 11.39 -8.04
CA ARG A 94 5.48 12.80 -7.91
C ARG A 94 6.96 13.00 -7.57
N ASN A 95 7.48 12.26 -6.61
CA ASN A 95 8.85 12.43 -6.15
C ASN A 95 9.85 11.95 -7.22
N GLY A 96 9.58 10.79 -7.82
CA GLY A 96 10.39 10.27 -8.92
C GLY A 96 10.42 11.21 -10.13
N PHE A 97 9.32 11.93 -10.39
CA PHE A 97 9.26 12.95 -11.45
C PHE A 97 10.07 14.20 -11.10
N ILE A 98 9.90 14.74 -9.88
CA ILE A 98 10.61 15.95 -9.42
C ILE A 98 12.10 15.69 -9.26
N ASP A 99 12.48 14.56 -8.66
CA ASP A 99 13.88 14.18 -8.41
C ASP A 99 14.60 13.61 -9.63
N GLU A 100 13.94 13.54 -10.78
CA GLU A 100 14.44 12.99 -12.05
C GLU A 100 14.99 11.56 -11.94
N LYS A 101 14.57 10.79 -10.95
CA LYS A 101 15.07 9.42 -10.73
C LYS A 101 14.72 8.47 -11.86
N ASN A 102 13.60 8.73 -12.53
CA ASN A 102 13.13 7.99 -13.71
C ASN A 102 13.10 6.45 -13.52
N LEU A 103 12.86 5.98 -12.30
CA LEU A 103 12.78 4.54 -12.00
C LEU A 103 11.34 4.08 -11.88
N ILE A 104 11.02 2.96 -12.53
CA ILE A 104 9.74 2.28 -12.41
C ILE A 104 9.93 0.81 -12.06
N LEU A 105 8.94 0.25 -11.39
CA LEU A 105 8.86 -1.18 -11.13
C LEU A 105 8.81 -1.99 -12.43
N CYS A 106 9.61 -3.05 -12.50
CA CYS A 106 9.44 -4.04 -13.54
C CYS A 106 8.29 -4.96 -13.18
N THR A 107 7.30 -5.04 -14.05
CA THR A 107 6.17 -5.95 -13.93
C THR A 107 6.17 -6.97 -15.05
N GLU A 108 5.54 -8.12 -14.83
CA GLU A 108 5.47 -9.22 -15.78
C GLU A 108 4.06 -9.81 -15.88
N GLY A 109 3.83 -10.57 -16.95
CA GLY A 109 2.59 -11.31 -17.14
C GLY A 109 1.39 -10.43 -17.51
N LYS A 110 0.21 -11.02 -17.42
CA LYS A 110 -1.08 -10.38 -17.72
C LYS A 110 -1.58 -9.59 -16.51
N TYR A 111 -2.48 -8.65 -16.75
CA TYR A 111 -3.26 -8.04 -15.68
C TYR A 111 -4.21 -9.07 -15.07
N ILE A 112 -4.34 -9.04 -13.75
CA ILE A 112 -5.19 -9.93 -12.97
C ILE A 112 -6.27 -9.08 -12.28
N PHE A 113 -7.48 -9.59 -12.29
CA PHE A 113 -8.63 -9.00 -11.61
C PHE A 113 -8.93 -9.88 -10.39
N PRO A 114 -8.51 -9.50 -9.19
CA PRO A 114 -8.75 -10.31 -8.00
C PRO A 114 -10.25 -10.37 -7.69
N VAL A 115 -10.71 -11.51 -7.25
CA VAL A 115 -12.10 -11.71 -6.79
C VAL A 115 -12.25 -11.21 -5.35
N GLN A 116 -11.20 -11.40 -4.53
CA GLN A 116 -11.21 -10.96 -3.15
C GLN A 116 -10.97 -9.45 -3.05
N GLN A 117 -11.74 -8.81 -2.16
CA GLN A 117 -11.60 -7.39 -1.85
C GLN A 117 -10.55 -7.11 -0.77
N ILE A 118 -10.16 -8.13 -0.01
CA ILE A 118 -9.16 -8.01 1.04
C ILE A 118 -7.92 -8.78 0.60
N ILE A 119 -6.80 -8.09 0.51
CA ILE A 119 -5.55 -8.67 0.02
C ILE A 119 -4.40 -8.21 0.94
N ASP A 120 -3.54 -9.14 1.30
CA ASP A 120 -2.40 -8.87 2.16
C ASP A 120 -1.44 -7.87 1.55
N THR A 121 -0.95 -6.94 2.36
CA THR A 121 0.11 -6.02 1.94
C THR A 121 1.45 -6.46 2.48
N THR A 122 2.50 -6.12 1.74
CA THR A 122 3.88 -6.37 2.15
C THR A 122 4.53 -5.16 2.82
N LEU A 123 3.83 -4.04 2.88
CA LEU A 123 4.35 -2.76 3.35
C LEU A 123 5.67 -2.35 2.65
N MET A 124 5.82 -2.70 1.37
CA MET A 124 7.00 -2.37 0.58
C MET A 124 6.82 -1.13 -0.30
N GLY A 125 5.56 -0.75 -0.55
CA GLY A 125 5.19 0.38 -1.37
C GLY A 125 4.68 1.59 -0.57
N TYR A 126 3.81 2.35 -1.20
CA TYR A 126 3.24 3.56 -0.59
C TYR A 126 2.38 3.29 0.65
N GLU A 127 1.84 2.08 0.75
CA GLU A 127 1.10 1.63 1.94
C GLU A 127 1.94 1.71 3.22
N TYR A 128 3.26 1.49 3.14
CA TYR A 128 4.17 1.70 4.27
C TYR A 128 4.12 3.14 4.79
N VAL A 129 4.18 4.11 3.89
CA VAL A 129 4.09 5.55 4.24
C VAL A 129 2.72 5.89 4.80
N LEU A 130 1.65 5.32 4.24
CA LEU A 130 0.30 5.53 4.75
C LEU A 130 0.17 5.04 6.19
N ILE A 131 0.67 3.85 6.50
CA ILE A 131 0.64 3.31 7.87
C ILE A 131 1.49 4.17 8.82
N GLN A 132 2.66 4.65 8.40
CA GLN A 132 3.46 5.58 9.21
C GLN A 132 2.71 6.89 9.51
N ARG A 133 1.99 7.43 8.53
CA ARG A 133 1.17 8.64 8.73
C ARG A 133 0.00 8.41 9.66
N ILE A 134 -0.67 7.26 9.54
CA ILE A 134 -1.75 6.87 10.45
C ILE A 134 -1.20 6.74 11.87
N LEU A 135 -0.08 6.03 12.04
CA LEU A 135 0.58 5.88 13.35
C LEU A 135 0.97 7.24 13.95
N ALA A 136 1.56 8.14 13.17
CA ALA A 136 1.91 9.47 13.64
C ALA A 136 0.68 10.24 14.15
N ARG A 137 -0.44 10.15 13.44
CA ARG A 137 -1.72 10.76 13.83
C ARG A 137 -2.25 10.15 15.13
N GLU A 138 -2.24 8.84 15.27
CA GLU A 138 -2.65 8.14 16.51
C GLU A 138 -1.82 8.55 17.72
N LEU A 139 -0.53 8.85 17.49
CA LEU A 139 0.40 9.28 18.54
C LEU A 139 0.44 10.80 18.73
N HIS A 140 -0.33 11.56 17.97
CA HIS A 140 -0.29 13.03 17.94
C HIS A 140 1.10 13.58 17.63
N PHE A 141 1.89 12.87 16.83
CA PHE A 141 3.19 13.31 16.33
C PHE A 141 3.06 14.02 14.97
N PRO A 142 4.01 14.88 14.63
CA PRO A 142 4.11 15.41 13.27
C PRO A 142 4.19 14.28 12.25
N SER A 143 3.57 14.49 11.09
CA SER A 143 3.69 13.51 10.00
C SER A 143 5.15 13.26 9.66
N PRO A 144 5.56 12.01 9.46
CA PRO A 144 6.93 11.68 9.12
C PRO A 144 7.35 12.40 7.85
N VAL A 145 8.57 12.91 7.84
CA VAL A 145 9.16 13.53 6.66
C VAL A 145 9.32 12.44 5.60
N THR A 146 8.53 12.54 4.55
CA THR A 146 8.60 11.64 3.42
C THR A 146 9.72 12.08 2.50
N GLY A 147 10.87 11.53 2.61
CA GLY A 147 11.95 11.92 1.72
C GLY A 147 13.03 10.86 1.63
N ALA A 148 13.07 10.04 2.64
CA ALA A 148 14.22 9.16 2.79
C ALA A 148 14.07 7.81 2.10
N LYS A 149 12.89 7.35 1.76
CA LYS A 149 12.72 6.07 1.06
C LYS A 149 11.73 6.21 -0.06
N GLU A 150 12.19 5.90 -1.18
CA GLU A 150 11.55 5.83 -2.46
C GLU A 150 10.38 4.87 -2.41
N THR A 151 9.23 5.43 -2.17
CA THR A 151 7.98 4.70 -2.11
C THR A 151 7.19 4.87 -3.40
N SER A 152 7.93 5.05 -4.48
CA SER A 152 7.39 5.27 -5.82
C SER A 152 6.69 4.05 -6.42
N TYR A 153 6.49 3.00 -5.63
CA TYR A 153 5.95 1.75 -6.15
C TYR A 153 4.42 1.68 -6.16
N GLY A 154 3.74 2.74 -5.75
CA GLY A 154 2.32 2.66 -5.51
C GLY A 154 2.00 1.65 -4.39
N ILE A 155 0.80 1.12 -4.38
CA ILE A 155 0.40 0.10 -3.40
C ILE A 155 0.84 -1.28 -3.89
N THR A 156 1.47 -2.04 -2.99
CA THR A 156 1.90 -3.41 -3.26
C THR A 156 1.14 -4.41 -2.39
N VAL A 157 0.79 -5.53 -2.97
CA VAL A 157 0.03 -6.59 -2.29
C VAL A 157 0.65 -7.95 -2.57
N LYS A 158 0.34 -8.91 -1.70
CA LYS A 158 0.78 -10.30 -1.85
C LYS A 158 -0.43 -11.19 -2.11
N LEU A 159 -0.40 -11.91 -3.21
CA LEU A 159 -1.44 -12.84 -3.60
C LEU A 159 -0.80 -14.17 -4.02
N SER A 160 -1.25 -15.28 -3.45
CA SER A 160 -0.74 -16.62 -3.76
C SER A 160 0.80 -16.71 -3.77
N GLY A 161 1.45 -16.09 -2.78
CA GLY A 161 2.92 -16.11 -2.64
C GLY A 161 3.69 -15.17 -3.57
N SER A 162 3.04 -14.49 -4.51
CA SER A 162 3.65 -13.55 -5.45
C SER A 162 3.33 -12.11 -5.07
N LEU A 163 4.23 -11.19 -5.44
CA LEU A 163 4.05 -9.74 -5.25
C LEU A 163 3.36 -9.13 -6.47
N PHE A 164 2.43 -8.23 -6.20
CA PHE A 164 1.70 -7.51 -7.24
C PHE A 164 1.68 -6.01 -6.93
N GLN A 165 1.78 -5.22 -7.97
CA GLN A 165 1.46 -3.80 -7.92
C GLN A 165 -0.03 -3.62 -8.21
N VAL A 166 -0.67 -2.75 -7.44
CA VAL A 166 -2.08 -2.39 -7.62
C VAL A 166 -2.18 -1.27 -8.65
N PHE A 167 -3.13 -1.43 -9.56
CA PHE A 167 -3.43 -0.47 -10.62
C PHE A 167 -4.89 -0.06 -10.59
N GLU A 168 -5.14 1.19 -10.93
CA GLU A 168 -6.46 1.74 -11.20
C GLU A 168 -6.58 2.06 -12.69
N LYS A 169 -7.75 1.77 -13.28
CA LYS A 169 -8.02 2.12 -14.68
C LYS A 169 -8.42 3.60 -14.77
N MET A 170 -7.67 4.38 -15.53
CA MET A 170 -7.99 5.78 -15.77
C MET A 170 -7.54 6.23 -17.16
N THR A 171 -8.08 7.36 -17.64
CA THR A 171 -7.61 7.97 -18.88
C THR A 171 -6.28 8.70 -18.68
N TRP A 172 -5.50 8.83 -19.73
CA TRP A 172 -4.28 9.64 -19.73
C TRP A 172 -4.54 11.07 -19.26
N LYS A 173 -5.60 11.67 -19.76
CA LYS A 173 -6.02 13.03 -19.38
C LYS A 173 -6.21 13.12 -17.87
N LYS A 174 -7.05 12.26 -17.30
CA LYS A 174 -7.30 12.22 -15.85
C LYS A 174 -6.02 11.98 -15.04
N ARG A 175 -5.15 11.10 -15.53
CA ARG A 175 -3.87 10.82 -14.87
C ARG A 175 -2.97 12.04 -14.83
N ALA A 176 -2.80 12.71 -15.97
CA ALA A 176 -1.98 13.92 -16.07
C ALA A 176 -2.57 15.07 -15.24
N GLU A 177 -3.88 15.31 -15.29
CA GLU A 177 -4.55 16.31 -14.45
C GLU A 177 -4.25 16.09 -12.96
N ASN A 178 -4.41 14.87 -12.48
CA ASN A 178 -4.12 14.51 -11.10
C ASN A 178 -2.65 14.76 -10.71
N GLN A 179 -1.72 14.46 -11.62
CA GLN A 179 -0.29 14.70 -11.36
C GLN A 179 0.07 16.17 -11.39
N ILE A 180 -0.44 16.92 -12.37
CA ILE A 180 -0.20 18.36 -12.50
C ILE A 180 -0.71 19.09 -11.26
N ALA A 181 -1.91 18.74 -10.76
CA ALA A 181 -2.47 19.32 -9.55
C ALA A 181 -1.60 19.09 -8.30
N LEU A 182 -0.71 18.12 -8.31
CA LEU A 182 0.22 17.82 -7.22
C LEU A 182 1.59 18.46 -7.37
N LEU A 183 1.89 19.04 -8.54
CA LEU A 183 3.18 19.69 -8.78
C LEU A 183 3.19 21.12 -8.22
N PRO A 184 4.37 21.64 -7.82
CA PRO A 184 4.54 23.06 -7.51
C PRO A 184 4.17 23.93 -8.72
N GLU A 185 3.58 25.11 -8.49
CA GLU A 185 3.02 25.99 -9.52
C GLU A 185 3.95 26.28 -10.71
N ASN A 186 5.24 26.26 -10.54
CA ASN A 186 6.20 26.59 -11.60
C ASN A 186 6.86 25.37 -12.28
N THR A 187 6.40 24.15 -11.99
CA THR A 187 7.10 22.92 -12.42
C THR A 187 6.49 22.31 -13.70
N ALA A 188 5.28 22.68 -14.07
CA ALA A 188 4.55 22.08 -15.20
C ALA A 188 4.20 23.15 -16.26
N PRO A 189 5.09 23.42 -17.22
CA PRO A 189 4.69 24.21 -18.38
C PRO A 189 3.57 23.48 -19.11
N ASP A 190 2.82 24.19 -19.92
CA ASP A 190 1.62 23.83 -20.68
C ASP A 190 1.48 22.35 -21.12
N LEU A 191 1.46 21.43 -20.15
CA LEU A 191 1.31 19.99 -20.38
C LEU A 191 -0.13 19.62 -20.72
N MET A 192 -1.10 20.45 -20.32
CA MET A 192 -2.52 20.18 -20.52
C MET A 192 -2.90 20.21 -22.01
N SER A 193 -2.25 21.04 -22.80
CA SER A 193 -2.50 21.13 -24.24
C SER A 193 -2.03 19.90 -25.03
N GLN A 194 -1.17 19.09 -24.44
CA GLN A 194 -0.61 17.89 -25.08
C GLN A 194 -1.39 16.60 -24.78
N LEU A 195 -2.48 16.70 -24.01
CA LEU A 195 -3.24 15.52 -23.57
C LEU A 195 -4.16 15.00 -24.66
N THR A 196 -4.02 13.71 -24.92
CA THR A 196 -4.96 12.91 -25.71
C THR A 196 -5.68 11.92 -24.82
N GLU A 197 -6.93 11.59 -25.16
CA GLU A 197 -7.66 10.56 -24.40
C GLU A 197 -7.14 9.16 -24.74
N ALA A 198 -6.43 8.58 -23.80
CA ALA A 198 -6.03 7.18 -23.84
C ALA A 198 -6.25 6.53 -22.49
N THR A 199 -6.54 5.25 -22.49
CA THR A 199 -6.69 4.49 -21.23
C THR A 199 -5.33 4.03 -20.74
N VAL A 200 -5.04 4.27 -19.46
CA VAL A 200 -3.84 3.80 -18.78
C VAL A 200 -4.21 3.04 -17.51
N PHE A 201 -3.41 2.05 -17.16
CA PHE A 201 -3.51 1.30 -15.91
C PHE A 201 -2.34 1.66 -15.00
N ARG A 202 -2.68 2.07 -13.76
CA ARG A 202 -1.70 2.32 -12.71
C ARG A 202 -2.26 2.13 -11.30
#